data_4893d53331ff9a2a64e6cc3fea07c053
#
_entry.id   4893d53331ff9a2a64e6cc3fea07c053
#
_cell.length_a   1.000
_cell.length_b   1.000
_cell.length_c   1.000
_cell.angle_alpha   90.00
_cell.angle_beta   90.00
_cell.angle_gamma   90.00
#
_symmetry.space_group_name_H-M   'P 1'
#
loop_
_entity.id
_entity.type
_entity.pdbx_description
1 polymer ?
#
loop_
_entity_poly.entity_id
_entity_poly.type
_entity_poly.pdbx_seq_one_letter_code
_entity_poly.pdbx_strand_id
1 'polypeptide(L)'
;VASEGAQVVMADLSPYVQEVLAEIEELGGDAVIINADLETFAGAQAVVEKAIATYGRVDALINNVGGAIWMKPFQEFSEQEIIKEVNGSLFPTMWCCRAVLPEMIKNQKGTIVNVSSIATRGINRVPYSASKGGVNGLTASLAFEHAKDGIRVNAVATGGTEAPPRKVPRNANPLSENEQQWMQEVVDQTIDRTFLGRYGSIQEQVNAIVFLASDESSYMTGTVVPVGGGDQG
;
A
#
# COMPACT_ATOMS: atom_id res chain seq x y z
N VAL A 1 2.20 -3.83 -13.61
CA VAL A 1 2.59 -2.57 -14.30
C VAL A 1 3.75 -2.80 -15.27
N ALA A 2 4.81 -3.57 -14.92
CA ALA A 2 5.90 -3.86 -15.87
C ALA A 2 5.38 -4.60 -17.11
N SER A 3 4.49 -5.58 -16.95
CA SER A 3 3.81 -6.29 -18.05
C SER A 3 2.97 -5.37 -18.96
N GLU A 4 2.59 -4.20 -18.47
CA GLU A 4 1.89 -3.16 -19.24
C GLU A 4 2.86 -2.15 -19.89
N GLY A 5 4.16 -2.44 -19.87
CA GLY A 5 5.19 -1.60 -20.49
C GLY A 5 5.68 -0.43 -19.64
N ALA A 6 5.37 -0.38 -18.36
CA ALA A 6 5.89 0.66 -17.48
C ALA A 6 7.34 0.38 -17.07
N GLN A 7 8.14 1.44 -16.99
CA GLN A 7 9.44 1.44 -16.33
C GLN A 7 9.25 1.53 -14.82
N VAL A 8 9.84 0.62 -14.04
CA VAL A 8 9.51 0.46 -12.64
C VAL A 8 10.71 0.69 -11.73
N VAL A 9 10.53 1.52 -10.71
CA VAL A 9 11.46 1.61 -9.57
C VAL A 9 10.83 0.89 -8.38
N MET A 10 11.47 -0.18 -7.93
CA MET A 10 11.02 -0.99 -6.80
C MET A 10 11.81 -0.60 -5.55
N ALA A 11 11.08 -0.12 -4.53
CA ALA A 11 11.66 0.19 -3.23
C ALA A 11 11.27 -0.89 -2.21
N ASP A 12 12.24 -1.57 -1.64
CA ASP A 12 12.03 -2.55 -0.58
C ASP A 12 13.29 -2.64 0.32
N LEU A 13 13.10 -3.03 1.57
CA LEU A 13 14.19 -3.38 2.48
C LEU A 13 14.63 -4.84 2.35
N SER A 14 13.78 -5.68 1.79
CA SER A 14 14.03 -7.11 1.66
C SER A 14 14.94 -7.42 0.46
N PRO A 15 15.92 -8.33 0.62
CA PRO A 15 16.72 -8.80 -0.51
C PRO A 15 15.90 -9.59 -1.55
N TYR A 16 14.73 -10.08 -1.19
CA TYR A 16 13.85 -10.83 -2.10
C TYR A 16 13.29 -10.01 -3.26
N VAL A 17 13.42 -8.68 -3.22
CA VAL A 17 13.08 -7.82 -4.37
C VAL A 17 13.91 -8.15 -5.62
N GLN A 18 15.10 -8.76 -5.45
CA GLN A 18 15.93 -9.24 -6.57
C GLN A 18 15.25 -10.35 -7.37
N GLU A 19 14.47 -11.22 -6.73
CA GLU A 19 13.71 -12.26 -7.43
C GLU A 19 12.63 -11.63 -8.32
N VAL A 20 11.95 -10.60 -7.82
CA VAL A 20 10.95 -9.85 -8.59
C VAL A 20 11.58 -9.11 -9.78
N LEU A 21 12.80 -8.57 -9.60
CA LEU A 21 13.54 -7.96 -10.71
C LEU A 21 13.81 -8.98 -11.80
N ALA A 22 14.34 -10.16 -11.44
CA ALA A 22 14.61 -11.22 -12.41
C ALA A 22 13.35 -11.65 -13.17
N GLU A 23 12.20 -11.79 -12.48
CA GLU A 23 10.92 -12.09 -13.12
C GLU A 23 10.49 -11.01 -14.13
N ILE A 24 10.71 -9.73 -13.80
CA ILE A 24 10.38 -8.60 -14.70
C ILE A 24 11.30 -8.64 -15.94
N GLU A 25 12.59 -8.86 -15.74
CA GLU A 25 13.58 -8.95 -16.83
C GLU A 25 13.31 -10.14 -17.78
N GLU A 26 12.94 -11.31 -17.24
CA GLU A 26 12.52 -12.48 -18.02
C GLU A 26 11.30 -12.21 -18.89
N LEU A 27 10.40 -11.33 -18.44
CA LEU A 27 9.22 -10.89 -19.18
C LEU A 27 9.54 -9.74 -20.17
N GLY A 28 10.81 -9.31 -20.26
CA GLY A 28 11.24 -8.19 -21.11
C GLY A 28 10.86 -6.81 -20.57
N GLY A 29 10.50 -6.70 -19.29
CA GLY A 29 10.22 -5.43 -18.63
C GLY A 29 11.50 -4.68 -18.22
N ASP A 30 11.34 -3.39 -17.92
CA ASP A 30 12.42 -2.50 -17.46
C ASP A 30 12.17 -2.10 -16.01
N ALA A 31 13.05 -2.51 -15.10
CA ALA A 31 12.93 -2.18 -13.69
C ALA A 31 14.30 -1.98 -13.03
N VAL A 32 14.32 -1.18 -11.97
CA VAL A 32 15.48 -1.00 -11.09
C VAL A 32 15.05 -1.10 -9.63
N ILE A 33 15.99 -1.47 -8.77
CA ILE A 33 15.76 -1.60 -7.33
C ILE A 33 16.46 -0.46 -6.58
N ILE A 34 15.84 -0.06 -5.48
CA ILE A 34 16.47 0.72 -4.44
C ILE A 34 16.15 0.11 -3.06
N ASN A 35 17.18 -0.12 -2.24
CA ASN A 35 16.99 -0.47 -0.85
C ASN A 35 16.81 0.82 -0.04
N ALA A 36 15.61 1.07 0.46
CA ALA A 36 15.26 2.30 1.17
C ALA A 36 14.25 2.05 2.29
N ASP A 37 14.52 2.65 3.44
CA ASP A 37 13.60 2.65 4.58
C ASP A 37 12.53 3.72 4.41
N LEU A 38 11.34 3.30 3.99
CA LEU A 38 10.20 4.19 3.76
C LEU A 38 9.49 4.66 5.05
N GLU A 39 9.86 4.15 6.22
CA GLU A 39 9.45 4.72 7.51
C GLU A 39 10.11 6.10 7.76
N THR A 40 11.07 6.49 6.92
CA THR A 40 11.76 7.79 6.96
C THR A 40 11.50 8.62 5.71
N PHE A 41 11.44 9.96 5.87
CA PHE A 41 11.32 10.84 4.71
C PHE A 41 12.57 10.78 3.80
N ALA A 42 13.75 10.62 4.37
CA ALA A 42 14.99 10.50 3.59
C ALA A 42 14.99 9.26 2.68
N GLY A 43 14.46 8.13 3.16
CA GLY A 43 14.30 6.94 2.34
C GLY A 43 13.32 7.15 1.18
N ALA A 44 12.16 7.76 1.45
CA ALA A 44 11.19 8.10 0.41
C ALA A 44 11.76 9.08 -0.63
N GLN A 45 12.52 10.08 -0.19
CA GLN A 45 13.19 11.04 -1.08
C GLN A 45 14.20 10.34 -1.99
N ALA A 46 15.03 9.46 -1.45
CA ALA A 46 16.00 8.69 -2.23
C ALA A 46 15.34 7.84 -3.33
N VAL A 47 14.13 7.29 -3.08
CA VAL A 47 13.37 6.54 -4.11
C VAL A 47 12.97 7.45 -5.27
N VAL A 48 12.45 8.64 -4.99
CA VAL A 48 12.05 9.59 -6.03
C VAL A 48 13.26 10.11 -6.81
N GLU A 49 14.35 10.44 -6.12
CA GLU A 49 15.62 10.87 -6.75
C GLU A 49 16.16 9.76 -7.66
N LYS A 50 16.13 8.50 -7.23
CA LYS A 50 16.53 7.36 -8.04
C LYS A 50 15.68 7.23 -9.30
N ALA A 51 14.36 7.39 -9.18
CA ALA A 51 13.44 7.33 -10.32
C ALA A 51 13.73 8.43 -11.35
N ILE A 52 13.90 9.66 -10.88
CA ILE A 52 14.22 10.80 -11.75
C ILE A 52 15.59 10.61 -12.40
N ALA A 53 16.61 10.17 -11.67
CA ALA A 53 17.94 9.94 -12.21
C ALA A 53 17.99 8.82 -13.25
N THR A 54 17.12 7.79 -13.12
CA THR A 54 17.10 6.64 -14.03
C THR A 54 16.21 6.88 -15.24
N TYR A 55 15.00 7.42 -15.02
CA TYR A 55 13.95 7.51 -16.05
C TYR A 55 13.51 8.95 -16.39
N GLY A 56 14.08 9.96 -15.72
CA GLY A 56 13.86 11.37 -16.01
C GLY A 56 12.60 11.97 -15.39
N ARG A 57 11.63 11.16 -14.95
CA ARG A 57 10.33 11.58 -14.41
C ARG A 57 9.67 10.52 -13.56
N VAL A 58 8.60 10.89 -12.86
CA VAL A 58 7.69 9.96 -12.19
C VAL A 58 6.26 10.26 -12.63
N ASP A 59 5.61 9.32 -13.30
CA ASP A 59 4.22 9.45 -13.77
C ASP A 59 3.23 8.86 -12.75
N ALA A 60 3.61 7.77 -12.11
CA ALA A 60 2.76 7.06 -11.15
C ALA A 60 3.54 6.70 -9.87
N LEU A 61 2.89 6.87 -8.73
CA LEU A 61 3.35 6.37 -7.44
C LEU A 61 2.33 5.36 -6.90
N ILE A 62 2.78 4.14 -6.59
CA ILE A 62 1.95 3.12 -5.93
C ILE A 62 2.51 2.88 -4.53
N ASN A 63 1.78 3.32 -3.51
CA ASN A 63 2.13 3.16 -2.12
C ASN A 63 1.54 1.87 -1.56
N ASN A 64 2.33 0.78 -1.58
CA ASN A 64 1.89 -0.53 -1.12
C ASN A 64 2.48 -0.91 0.26
N VAL A 65 3.56 -0.26 0.71
CA VAL A 65 4.20 -0.60 1.98
C VAL A 65 3.24 -0.34 3.15
N GLY A 66 3.07 -1.36 3.97
CA GLY A 66 2.17 -1.32 5.14
C GLY A 66 1.60 -2.71 5.44
N GLY A 67 0.83 -2.81 6.52
CA GLY A 67 0.15 -4.05 6.95
C GLY A 67 0.23 -4.27 8.45
N ALA A 68 -0.78 -4.91 9.03
CA ALA A 68 -0.82 -5.21 10.46
C ALA A 68 0.40 -6.05 10.88
N ILE A 69 0.98 -5.71 12.01
CA ILE A 69 2.08 -6.44 12.64
C ILE A 69 1.52 -7.39 13.68
N TRP A 70 0.60 -6.90 14.50
CA TRP A 70 -0.06 -7.67 15.56
C TRP A 70 -1.57 -7.71 15.36
N MET A 71 -2.16 -8.82 15.76
CA MET A 71 -3.60 -9.03 15.84
C MET A 71 -3.97 -9.39 17.26
N LYS A 72 -4.44 -8.40 18.04
CA LYS A 72 -4.82 -8.55 19.44
C LYS A 72 -5.80 -7.45 19.87
N PRO A 73 -6.58 -7.63 20.95
CA PRO A 73 -7.47 -6.61 21.51
C PRO A 73 -6.69 -5.31 21.81
N PHE A 74 -7.34 -4.16 21.63
CA PHE A 74 -6.65 -2.87 21.71
C PHE A 74 -5.97 -2.60 23.05
N GLN A 75 -6.56 -3.03 24.15
CA GLN A 75 -6.01 -2.89 25.49
C GLN A 75 -4.73 -3.71 25.74
N GLU A 76 -4.46 -4.69 24.87
CA GLU A 76 -3.25 -5.52 24.93
C GLU A 76 -2.06 -4.91 24.17
N PHE A 77 -2.28 -3.82 23.42
CA PHE A 77 -1.19 -3.13 22.73
C PHE A 77 -0.37 -2.29 23.69
N SER A 78 0.93 -2.47 23.69
CA SER A 78 1.85 -1.53 24.32
C SER A 78 1.95 -0.22 23.51
N GLU A 79 2.41 0.85 24.16
CA GLU A 79 2.67 2.13 23.49
C GLU A 79 3.61 1.98 22.28
N GLN A 80 4.70 1.21 22.45
CA GLN A 80 5.69 0.97 21.41
C GLN A 80 5.13 0.22 20.20
N GLU A 81 4.23 -0.74 20.43
CA GLU A 81 3.56 -1.47 19.36
C GLU A 81 2.59 -0.57 18.59
N ILE A 82 1.85 0.30 19.27
CA ILE A 82 0.98 1.29 18.63
C ILE A 82 1.80 2.21 17.73
N ILE A 83 2.91 2.77 18.24
CA ILE A 83 3.81 3.64 17.51
C ILE A 83 4.37 2.91 16.28
N LYS A 84 4.81 1.66 16.44
CA LYS A 84 5.37 0.87 15.35
C LYS A 84 4.35 0.54 14.25
N GLU A 85 3.10 0.23 14.63
CA GLU A 85 2.01 0.03 13.66
C GLU A 85 1.74 1.29 12.83
N VAL A 86 1.69 2.45 13.47
CA VAL A 86 1.48 3.74 12.79
C VAL A 86 2.67 4.07 11.90
N ASN A 87 3.89 3.93 12.40
CA ASN A 87 5.10 4.19 11.64
C ASN A 87 5.20 3.29 10.40
N GLY A 88 4.89 2.00 10.52
CA GLY A 88 5.01 1.06 9.42
C GLY A 88 3.83 1.04 8.45
N SER A 89 2.67 1.64 8.81
CA SER A 89 1.45 1.52 8.01
C SER A 89 0.89 2.85 7.48
N LEU A 90 1.29 4.00 8.05
CA LEU A 90 0.85 5.34 7.62
C LEU A 90 2.01 6.16 7.05
N PHE A 91 3.12 6.27 7.76
CA PHE A 91 4.20 7.16 7.37
C PHE A 91 4.85 6.81 6.02
N PRO A 92 5.05 5.53 5.61
CA PRO A 92 5.58 5.24 4.28
C PRO A 92 4.76 5.88 3.16
N THR A 93 3.44 5.77 3.23
CA THR A 93 2.54 6.41 2.26
C THR A 93 2.65 7.93 2.31
N MET A 94 2.68 8.53 3.50
CA MET A 94 2.77 9.98 3.68
C MET A 94 4.09 10.54 3.17
N TRP A 95 5.21 9.88 3.47
CA TRP A 95 6.54 10.32 3.03
C TRP A 95 6.73 10.19 1.52
N CYS A 96 6.28 9.08 0.92
CA CYS A 96 6.38 8.90 -0.52
C CYS A 96 5.50 9.91 -1.28
N CYS A 97 4.27 10.18 -0.82
CA CYS A 97 3.44 11.24 -1.39
C CYS A 97 4.15 12.60 -1.32
N ARG A 98 4.67 12.97 -0.14
CA ARG A 98 5.39 14.23 0.04
C ARG A 98 6.63 14.35 -0.86
N ALA A 99 7.36 13.24 -1.04
CA ALA A 99 8.58 13.24 -1.84
C ALA A 99 8.30 13.39 -3.34
N VAL A 100 7.23 12.76 -3.87
CA VAL A 100 6.94 12.76 -5.31
C VAL A 100 6.23 14.04 -5.78
N LEU A 101 5.44 14.68 -4.93
CA LEU A 101 4.62 15.83 -5.30
C LEU A 101 5.38 16.96 -5.99
N PRO A 102 6.58 17.40 -5.55
CA PRO A 102 7.32 18.47 -6.26
C PRO A 102 7.58 18.16 -7.73
N GLU A 103 7.89 16.91 -8.07
CA GLU A 103 8.13 16.48 -9.45
C GLU A 103 6.83 16.42 -10.27
N MET A 104 5.77 15.86 -9.70
CA MET A 104 4.47 15.80 -10.36
C MET A 104 3.86 17.19 -10.58
N ILE A 105 3.98 18.11 -9.61
CA ILE A 105 3.53 19.50 -9.74
C ILE A 105 4.31 20.20 -10.86
N LYS A 106 5.62 20.07 -10.91
CA LYS A 106 6.47 20.63 -11.97
C LYS A 106 6.05 20.12 -13.35
N ASN A 107 5.68 18.85 -13.45
CA ASN A 107 5.27 18.22 -14.71
C ASN A 107 3.79 18.43 -15.04
N GLN A 108 2.99 19.03 -14.13
CA GLN A 108 1.53 19.23 -14.26
C GLN A 108 0.80 17.93 -14.63
N LYS A 109 1.31 16.81 -14.17
CA LYS A 109 0.75 15.47 -14.39
C LYS A 109 1.28 14.49 -13.34
N GLY A 110 0.40 13.65 -12.83
CA GLY A 110 0.78 12.53 -11.96
C GLY A 110 -0.42 11.72 -11.51
N THR A 111 -0.17 10.49 -11.11
CA THR A 111 -1.17 9.67 -10.41
C THR A 111 -0.57 9.01 -9.18
N ILE A 112 -1.31 9.03 -8.08
CA ILE A 112 -0.93 8.38 -6.83
C ILE A 112 -2.01 7.36 -6.49
N VAL A 113 -1.60 6.12 -6.28
CA VAL A 113 -2.48 5.03 -5.83
C VAL A 113 -2.01 4.53 -4.47
N ASN A 114 -2.81 4.75 -3.44
CA ASN A 114 -2.53 4.32 -2.09
C ASN A 114 -3.20 2.99 -1.80
N VAL A 115 -2.46 1.98 -1.35
CA VAL A 115 -3.04 0.72 -0.90
C VAL A 115 -3.52 0.88 0.55
N SER A 116 -4.81 1.09 0.68
CA SER A 116 -5.53 1.15 1.94
C SER A 116 -6.05 -0.24 2.36
N SER A 117 -7.11 -0.30 3.12
CA SER A 117 -7.75 -1.56 3.53
C SER A 117 -9.22 -1.32 3.86
N ILE A 118 -10.07 -2.32 3.65
CA ILE A 118 -11.42 -2.37 4.21
C ILE A 118 -11.39 -2.52 5.74
N ALA A 119 -10.24 -2.84 6.34
CA ALA A 119 -10.06 -3.05 7.78
C ALA A 119 -10.11 -1.76 8.61
N THR A 120 -10.74 -0.68 8.13
CA THR A 120 -10.98 0.54 8.90
C THR A 120 -11.97 0.35 10.06
N ARG A 121 -12.68 -0.79 10.08
CA ARG A 121 -13.56 -1.25 11.18
C ARG A 121 -13.23 -2.69 11.60
N GLY A 122 -11.96 -3.07 11.59
CA GLY A 122 -11.53 -4.43 11.95
C GLY A 122 -11.34 -4.60 13.46
N ILE A 123 -11.68 -5.79 14.00
CA ILE A 123 -11.32 -6.19 15.36
C ILE A 123 -9.83 -6.54 15.47
N ASN A 124 -9.29 -6.56 16.67
CA ASN A 124 -7.96 -7.04 17.04
C ASN A 124 -6.78 -6.39 16.25
N ARG A 125 -7.00 -5.24 15.61
CA ARG A 125 -5.98 -4.52 14.82
C ARG A 125 -6.26 -3.00 14.77
N VAL A 126 -6.72 -2.43 15.89
CA VAL A 126 -7.15 -1.01 15.97
C VAL A 126 -6.08 -0.02 15.52
N PRO A 127 -4.78 -0.12 15.88
CA PRO A 127 -3.75 0.81 15.40
C PRO A 127 -3.54 0.74 13.88
N TYR A 128 -3.62 -0.45 13.30
CA TYR A 128 -3.61 -0.64 11.85
C TYR A 128 -4.84 -0.02 11.18
N SER A 129 -6.03 -0.24 11.74
CA SER A 129 -7.28 0.35 11.25
C SER A 129 -7.23 1.88 11.25
N ALA A 130 -6.70 2.47 12.32
CA ALA A 130 -6.48 3.91 12.42
C ALA A 130 -5.50 4.42 11.34
N SER A 131 -4.40 3.69 11.11
CA SER A 131 -3.42 4.02 10.07
C SER A 131 -4.04 3.99 8.68
N LYS A 132 -4.87 2.99 8.37
CA LYS A 132 -5.55 2.90 7.06
C LYS A 132 -6.67 3.92 6.89
N GLY A 133 -7.37 4.28 7.98
CA GLY A 133 -8.25 5.46 8.02
C GLY A 133 -7.48 6.76 7.73
N GLY A 134 -6.26 6.90 8.26
CA GLY A 134 -5.34 8.00 7.96
C GLY A 134 -4.94 8.04 6.47
N VAL A 135 -4.67 6.89 5.85
CA VAL A 135 -4.39 6.79 4.40
C VAL A 135 -5.59 7.26 3.57
N ASN A 136 -6.83 6.92 4.00
CA ASN A 136 -8.05 7.37 3.32
C ASN A 136 -8.20 8.91 3.39
N GLY A 137 -7.98 9.50 4.58
CA GLY A 137 -7.99 10.95 4.77
C GLY A 137 -6.90 11.66 3.97
N LEU A 138 -5.67 11.12 3.97
CA LEU A 138 -4.56 11.61 3.16
C LEU A 138 -4.90 11.61 1.67
N THR A 139 -5.50 10.52 1.18
CA THR A 139 -5.92 10.38 -0.22
C THR A 139 -6.90 11.48 -0.63
N ALA A 140 -7.95 11.69 0.16
CA ALA A 140 -8.97 12.69 -0.12
C ALA A 140 -8.40 14.13 -0.09
N SER A 141 -7.55 14.43 0.91
CA SER A 141 -6.96 15.76 1.06
C SER A 141 -5.98 16.10 -0.06
N LEU A 142 -5.08 15.17 -0.42
CA LEU A 142 -4.13 15.40 -1.52
C LEU A 142 -4.83 15.51 -2.88
N ALA A 143 -5.87 14.72 -3.11
CA ALA A 143 -6.68 14.82 -4.33
C ALA A 143 -7.31 16.20 -4.47
N PHE A 144 -7.87 16.75 -3.39
CA PHE A 144 -8.47 18.07 -3.38
C PHE A 144 -7.43 19.18 -3.57
N GLU A 145 -6.29 19.08 -2.87
CA GLU A 145 -5.23 20.09 -2.89
C GLU A 145 -4.55 20.18 -4.27
N HIS A 146 -4.29 19.03 -4.93
CA HIS A 146 -3.48 18.96 -6.14
C HIS A 146 -4.25 18.66 -7.45
N ALA A 147 -5.58 18.70 -7.42
CA ALA A 147 -6.38 18.53 -8.63
C ALA A 147 -6.02 19.57 -9.74
N LYS A 148 -5.71 20.80 -9.35
CA LYS A 148 -5.32 21.87 -10.28
C LYS A 148 -3.94 21.68 -10.89
N ASP A 149 -3.11 20.87 -10.25
CA ASP A 149 -1.77 20.53 -10.74
C ASP A 149 -1.80 19.33 -11.70
N GLY A 150 -3.00 18.85 -12.07
CA GLY A 150 -3.17 17.69 -12.94
C GLY A 150 -2.82 16.36 -12.26
N ILE A 151 -2.84 16.31 -10.92
CA ILE A 151 -2.50 15.12 -10.14
C ILE A 151 -3.77 14.44 -9.63
N ARG A 152 -3.90 13.14 -9.91
CA ARG A 152 -4.97 12.30 -9.37
C ARG A 152 -4.44 11.49 -8.19
N VAL A 153 -5.20 11.42 -7.11
CA VAL A 153 -4.84 10.63 -5.93
C VAL A 153 -6.04 9.76 -5.53
N ASN A 154 -5.87 8.46 -5.58
CA ASN A 154 -6.91 7.49 -5.23
C ASN A 154 -6.35 6.42 -4.29
N ALA A 155 -7.24 5.67 -3.66
CA ALA A 155 -6.84 4.51 -2.86
C ALA A 155 -7.61 3.25 -3.30
N VAL A 156 -6.96 2.10 -3.15
CA VAL A 156 -7.59 0.79 -3.19
C VAL A 156 -7.67 0.27 -1.76
N ALA A 157 -8.88 0.09 -1.25
CA ALA A 157 -9.11 -0.54 0.05
C ALA A 157 -9.20 -2.06 -0.14
N THR A 158 -8.07 -2.74 0.05
CA THR A 158 -7.97 -4.18 -0.16
C THR A 158 -8.70 -4.96 0.92
N GLY A 159 -9.40 -6.02 0.51
CA GLY A 159 -10.01 -7.03 1.38
C GLY A 159 -9.03 -8.10 1.87
N GLY A 160 -9.58 -9.14 2.47
CA GLY A 160 -8.83 -10.36 2.73
C GLY A 160 -8.27 -10.89 1.41
N THR A 161 -6.96 -11.10 1.36
CA THR A 161 -6.27 -11.51 0.13
C THR A 161 -5.55 -12.81 0.36
N GLU A 162 -5.83 -13.80 -0.48
CA GLU A 162 -5.12 -15.08 -0.50
C GLU A 162 -3.73 -14.85 -1.10
N ALA A 163 -2.72 -14.96 -0.26
CA ALA A 163 -1.34 -14.73 -0.62
C ALA A 163 -0.43 -15.79 0.00
N PRO A 164 0.70 -16.12 -0.62
CA PRO A 164 1.68 -17.01 -0.01
C PRO A 164 2.20 -16.41 1.31
N PRO A 165 2.72 -17.26 2.22
CA PRO A 165 3.36 -16.79 3.43
C PRO A 165 4.43 -15.74 3.14
N ARG A 166 4.50 -14.69 3.96
CA ARG A 166 5.53 -13.65 3.81
C ARG A 166 6.93 -14.24 3.98
N LYS A 167 7.82 -13.98 3.02
CA LYS A 167 9.23 -14.36 3.12
C LYS A 167 9.93 -13.66 4.29
N VAL A 168 9.54 -12.42 4.59
CA VAL A 168 9.99 -11.65 5.77
C VAL A 168 8.77 -11.36 6.65
N PRO A 169 8.59 -12.07 7.77
CA PRO A 169 7.52 -11.79 8.71
C PRO A 169 7.64 -10.39 9.32
N ARG A 170 6.52 -9.69 9.50
CA ARG A 170 6.50 -8.38 10.19
C ARG A 170 6.72 -8.52 11.71
N ASN A 171 6.21 -9.60 12.29
CA ASN A 171 6.51 -10.06 13.63
C ASN A 171 7.27 -11.41 13.50
N ALA A 172 8.52 -11.42 13.94
CA ALA A 172 9.36 -12.62 13.91
C ALA A 172 9.15 -13.53 15.13
N ASN A 173 8.41 -13.05 16.16
CA ASN A 173 8.17 -13.84 17.36
C ASN A 173 7.10 -14.89 17.09
N PRO A 174 7.25 -16.11 17.65
CA PRO A 174 6.18 -17.10 17.64
C PRO A 174 4.91 -16.54 18.28
N LEU A 175 3.77 -16.80 17.69
CA LEU A 175 2.48 -16.38 18.25
C LEU A 175 2.13 -17.24 19.46
N SER A 176 1.69 -16.63 20.56
CA SER A 176 1.06 -17.31 21.69
C SER A 176 -0.29 -17.91 21.28
N GLU A 177 -0.85 -18.79 22.11
CA GLU A 177 -2.18 -19.38 21.86
C GLU A 177 -3.27 -18.31 21.74
N ASN A 178 -3.23 -17.27 22.57
CA ASN A 178 -4.18 -16.15 22.48
C ASN A 178 -4.02 -15.39 21.17
N GLU A 179 -2.79 -15.11 20.74
CA GLU A 179 -2.56 -14.39 19.47
C GLU A 179 -3.01 -15.21 18.26
N GLN A 180 -2.88 -16.53 18.29
CA GLN A 180 -3.41 -17.43 17.26
C GLN A 180 -4.95 -17.36 17.23
N GLN A 181 -5.60 -17.37 18.39
CA GLN A 181 -7.05 -17.22 18.49
C GLN A 181 -7.50 -15.85 17.94
N TRP A 182 -6.89 -14.76 18.36
CA TRP A 182 -7.24 -13.40 17.89
C TRP A 182 -7.01 -13.23 16.38
N MET A 183 -5.98 -13.86 15.85
CA MET A 183 -5.75 -13.89 14.40
C MET A 183 -6.88 -14.65 13.69
N GLN A 184 -7.33 -15.80 14.24
CA GLN A 184 -8.46 -16.54 13.65
C GLN A 184 -9.75 -15.72 13.69
N GLU A 185 -10.03 -15.00 14.77
CA GLU A 185 -11.18 -14.09 14.85
C GLU A 185 -11.16 -13.01 13.76
N VAL A 186 -9.98 -12.50 13.40
CA VAL A 186 -9.82 -11.54 12.28
C VAL A 186 -10.12 -12.20 10.94
N VAL A 187 -9.69 -13.45 10.74
CA VAL A 187 -9.98 -14.22 9.53
C VAL A 187 -11.49 -14.45 9.41
N ASP A 188 -12.12 -14.92 10.48
CA ASP A 188 -13.55 -15.21 10.53
C ASP A 188 -14.38 -13.95 10.26
N GLN A 189 -14.08 -12.84 10.95
CA GLN A 189 -14.72 -11.55 10.69
C GLN A 189 -14.60 -11.13 9.21
N THR A 190 -13.43 -11.33 8.61
CA THR A 190 -13.20 -10.91 7.23
C THR A 190 -14.04 -11.74 6.27
N ILE A 191 -14.16 -13.05 6.46
CA ILE A 191 -14.99 -13.93 5.64
C ILE A 191 -16.47 -13.62 5.82
N ASP A 192 -16.94 -13.49 7.07
CA ASP A 192 -18.35 -13.22 7.40
C ASP A 192 -18.85 -11.90 6.79
N ARG A 193 -17.98 -10.90 6.69
CA ARG A 193 -18.32 -9.60 6.09
C ARG A 193 -18.23 -9.57 4.57
N THR A 194 -17.58 -10.56 3.98
CA THR A 194 -17.40 -10.64 2.53
C THR A 194 -18.62 -11.31 1.88
N PHE A 195 -19.37 -10.58 1.04
CA PHE A 195 -20.58 -11.12 0.37
C PHE A 195 -20.24 -12.29 -0.56
N LEU A 196 -19.02 -12.29 -1.15
CA LEU A 196 -18.55 -13.40 -1.98
C LEU A 196 -18.10 -14.62 -1.17
N GLY A 197 -18.05 -14.55 0.17
CA GLY A 197 -17.75 -15.66 1.08
C GLY A 197 -16.33 -16.22 0.96
N ARG A 198 -15.36 -15.45 0.42
CA ARG A 198 -13.98 -15.88 0.22
C ARG A 198 -13.00 -14.72 0.29
N TYR A 199 -11.74 -15.02 0.47
CA TYR A 199 -10.67 -14.07 0.19
C TYR A 199 -10.54 -13.82 -1.33
N GLY A 200 -10.10 -12.63 -1.71
CA GLY A 200 -9.73 -12.31 -3.08
C GLY A 200 -8.32 -12.81 -3.41
N SER A 201 -8.04 -13.03 -4.68
CA SER A 201 -6.69 -13.30 -5.16
C SER A 201 -5.85 -12.00 -5.20
N ILE A 202 -4.52 -12.14 -5.25
CA ILE A 202 -3.61 -11.00 -5.47
C ILE A 202 -3.99 -10.28 -6.78
N GLN A 203 -4.30 -11.01 -7.85
CA GLN A 203 -4.64 -10.43 -9.14
C GLN A 203 -5.91 -9.57 -9.10
N GLU A 204 -6.93 -9.97 -8.31
CA GLU A 204 -8.15 -9.17 -8.13
C GLU A 204 -7.83 -7.82 -7.47
N GLN A 205 -6.87 -7.75 -6.55
CA GLN A 205 -6.41 -6.49 -5.95
C GLN A 205 -5.57 -5.66 -6.95
N VAL A 206 -4.64 -6.31 -7.64
CA VAL A 206 -3.73 -5.67 -8.60
C VAL A 206 -4.48 -5.03 -9.76
N ASN A 207 -5.56 -5.64 -10.26
CA ASN A 207 -6.35 -5.10 -11.36
C ASN A 207 -6.89 -3.70 -11.04
N ALA A 208 -7.39 -3.48 -9.82
CA ALA A 208 -7.89 -2.18 -9.39
C ALA A 208 -6.74 -1.15 -9.23
N ILE A 209 -5.59 -1.58 -8.73
CA ILE A 209 -4.40 -0.73 -8.58
C ILE A 209 -3.91 -0.26 -9.97
N VAL A 210 -3.78 -1.18 -10.91
CA VAL A 210 -3.33 -0.87 -12.29
C VAL A 210 -4.31 0.05 -12.99
N PHE A 211 -5.62 -0.22 -12.88
CA PHE A 211 -6.67 0.65 -13.42
C PHE A 211 -6.55 2.08 -12.86
N LEU A 212 -6.41 2.26 -11.55
CA LEU A 212 -6.28 3.59 -10.94
C LEU A 212 -4.96 4.28 -11.28
N ALA A 213 -3.89 3.52 -11.55
CA ALA A 213 -2.60 4.05 -11.97
C ALA A 213 -2.58 4.47 -13.45
N SER A 214 -3.51 3.98 -14.27
CA SER A 214 -3.60 4.25 -15.71
C SER A 214 -4.46 5.46 -16.06
N ASP A 215 -4.37 5.92 -17.31
CA ASP A 215 -5.22 7.00 -17.85
C ASP A 215 -6.69 6.54 -18.06
N GLU A 216 -7.00 5.24 -17.96
CA GLU A 216 -8.39 4.73 -18.00
C GLU A 216 -9.24 5.28 -16.83
N SER A 217 -8.60 5.61 -15.72
CA SER A 217 -9.22 6.24 -14.55
C SER A 217 -9.09 7.79 -14.55
N SER A 218 -8.91 8.42 -15.71
CA SER A 218 -8.60 9.87 -15.85
C SER A 218 -9.61 10.81 -15.20
N TYR A 219 -10.84 10.38 -14.97
CA TYR A 219 -11.87 11.18 -14.28
C TYR A 219 -12.12 10.75 -12.83
N MET A 220 -11.19 9.99 -12.25
CA MET A 220 -11.27 9.53 -10.86
C MET A 220 -10.16 10.14 -10.01
N THR A 221 -10.53 10.88 -8.97
CA THR A 221 -9.61 11.38 -7.94
C THR A 221 -10.33 11.52 -6.62
N GLY A 222 -9.62 11.38 -5.50
CA GLY A 222 -10.15 11.49 -4.15
C GLY A 222 -10.99 10.31 -3.69
N THR A 223 -11.03 9.21 -4.44
CA THR A 223 -11.86 8.05 -4.09
C THR A 223 -11.07 6.95 -3.40
N VAL A 224 -11.77 6.22 -2.54
CA VAL A 224 -11.31 4.96 -1.95
C VAL A 224 -12.16 3.85 -2.55
N VAL A 225 -11.55 3.02 -3.40
CA VAL A 225 -12.22 1.93 -4.10
C VAL A 225 -12.09 0.64 -3.26
N PRO A 226 -13.18 0.12 -2.68
CA PRO A 226 -13.13 -1.14 -1.95
C PRO A 226 -13.03 -2.33 -2.91
N VAL A 227 -12.02 -3.17 -2.70
CA VAL A 227 -11.84 -4.46 -3.38
C VAL A 227 -11.89 -5.55 -2.31
N GLY A 228 -13.06 -5.69 -1.70
CA GLY A 228 -13.31 -6.51 -0.52
C GLY A 228 -14.43 -7.54 -0.68
N GLY A 229 -14.81 -7.86 -1.91
CA GLY A 229 -15.85 -8.88 -2.17
C GLY A 229 -17.23 -8.52 -1.59
N GLY A 230 -17.55 -7.20 -1.49
CA GLY A 230 -18.78 -6.66 -0.91
C GLY A 230 -18.59 -5.99 0.44
N ASP A 231 -17.54 -6.28 1.20
CA ASP A 231 -17.17 -5.51 2.39
C ASP A 231 -16.59 -4.15 1.96
N GLN A 232 -17.09 -3.08 2.54
CA GLN A 232 -16.70 -1.70 2.21
C GLN A 232 -15.87 -1.02 3.31
N GLY A 233 -15.60 -1.73 4.43
CA GLY A 233 -14.86 -1.19 5.56
C GLY A 233 -15.71 -0.48 6.59
#